data_33205daab35ac4494e4a268389e24464
#
_entry.id   33205daab35ac4494e4a268389e24464
#
_cell.length_a   1.000
_cell.length_b   1.000
_cell.length_c   1.000
_cell.angle_alpha   90.00
_cell.angle_beta   90.00
_cell.angle_gamma   90.00
#
_symmetry.space_group_name_H-M   'P 1'
#
loop_
_entity.id
_entity.type
_entity.pdbx_description
1 polymer ?
#
loop_
_entity_poly.entity_id
_entity_poly.type
_entity_poly.pdbx_seq_one_letter_code
_entity_poly.pdbx_strand_id
1 'polypeptide(L)'
;AMELLGTQQPQGWLTAGLLALGTVTFLFALHHFRRTTWPMIRLDAMSVPTFRVTLYGGSLFRASISAVPFLLPLMFQVGFGMNAFHAGSLVLAVFVGNLTIKPATTPLIRWLGFKKLLLINGALNVLALLACALITPQTPVWVILLVLYLGGVFRSIQFTGISTLAFADVPGPQMSYANTLFSTATQLAVGLGISLAAIGIRIGDEVSEWLALGNIPGISFRLAFVAIAIICLVGMVDTLRLAHDAGSAVSSKNK
;
A
#
# COMPACT_ATOMS: atom_id res chain seq x y z
N ALA A 1 -12.06 -13.30 9.00
CA ALA A 1 -11.88 -12.85 10.38
C ALA A 1 -11.93 -11.33 10.48
N MET A 2 -11.16 -10.62 9.63
CA MET A 2 -11.06 -9.15 9.67
C MET A 2 -12.34 -8.44 9.22
N GLU A 3 -13.07 -9.00 8.29
CA GLU A 3 -14.40 -8.49 7.87
C GLU A 3 -15.43 -8.58 9.02
N LEU A 4 -15.36 -9.64 9.83
CA LEU A 4 -16.22 -9.84 11.00
C LEU A 4 -15.89 -8.91 12.18
N LEU A 5 -14.68 -8.37 12.26
CA LEU A 5 -14.32 -7.34 13.24
C LEU A 5 -14.96 -5.98 12.96
N GLY A 6 -15.44 -5.78 11.71
CA GLY A 6 -16.15 -4.57 11.29
C GLY A 6 -17.66 -4.60 11.54
N THR A 7 -18.26 -5.73 11.91
CA THR A 7 -19.71 -5.81 12.20
C THR A 7 -20.00 -5.40 13.64
N GLN A 8 -21.12 -4.72 13.87
CA GLN A 8 -21.56 -4.26 15.20
C GLN A 8 -21.86 -5.39 16.19
N GLN A 9 -21.97 -6.63 15.72
CA GLN A 9 -22.03 -7.85 16.56
C GLN A 9 -20.96 -8.83 16.06
N PRO A 10 -19.72 -8.76 16.53
CA PRO A 10 -18.73 -9.76 16.20
C PRO A 10 -19.19 -11.09 16.81
N GLN A 11 -19.51 -12.07 15.96
CA GLN A 11 -19.66 -13.46 16.40
C GLN A 11 -18.26 -13.93 16.84
N GLY A 12 -17.91 -13.66 18.08
CA GLY A 12 -16.55 -13.83 18.64
C GLY A 12 -15.97 -15.22 18.39
N TRP A 13 -16.84 -16.27 18.38
CA TRP A 13 -16.44 -17.64 18.08
C TRP A 13 -16.03 -17.86 16.62
N LEU A 14 -16.69 -17.20 15.63
CA LEU A 14 -16.33 -17.24 14.21
C LEU A 14 -14.98 -16.54 13.97
N THR A 15 -14.80 -15.36 14.56
CA THR A 15 -13.56 -14.61 14.48
C THR A 15 -12.40 -15.39 15.09
N ALA A 16 -12.61 -15.96 16.30
CA ALA A 16 -11.62 -16.80 16.95
C ALA A 16 -11.32 -18.07 16.15
N GLY A 17 -12.33 -18.72 15.57
CA GLY A 17 -12.17 -19.89 14.72
C GLY A 17 -11.35 -19.61 13.46
N LEU A 18 -11.61 -18.49 12.77
CA LEU A 18 -10.88 -18.09 11.58
C LEU A 18 -9.44 -17.67 11.90
N LEU A 19 -9.20 -17.01 13.03
CA LEU A 19 -7.86 -16.68 13.51
C LEU A 19 -7.09 -17.94 13.87
N ALA A 20 -7.71 -18.88 14.58
CA ALA A 20 -7.10 -20.16 14.92
C ALA A 20 -6.75 -20.96 13.65
N LEU A 21 -7.68 -21.07 12.70
CA LEU A 21 -7.44 -21.76 11.43
C LEU A 21 -6.29 -21.12 10.65
N GLY A 22 -6.28 -19.79 10.55
CA GLY A 22 -5.21 -19.04 9.89
C GLY A 22 -3.85 -19.26 10.55
N THR A 23 -3.81 -19.23 11.88
CA THR A 23 -2.60 -19.49 12.68
C THR A 23 -2.10 -20.93 12.50
N VAL A 24 -2.98 -21.91 12.58
CA VAL A 24 -2.64 -23.33 12.37
C VAL A 24 -2.10 -23.56 10.96
N THR A 25 -2.78 -23.03 9.94
CA THR A 25 -2.34 -23.14 8.54
C THR A 25 -0.97 -22.49 8.34
N PHE A 26 -0.74 -21.31 8.94
CA PHE A 26 0.53 -20.62 8.88
C PHE A 26 1.67 -21.41 9.56
N LEU A 27 1.42 -21.93 10.76
CA LEU A 27 2.41 -22.77 11.48
C LEU A 27 2.72 -24.07 10.74
N PHE A 28 1.68 -24.69 10.14
CA PHE A 28 1.87 -25.88 9.30
C PHE A 28 2.71 -25.58 8.08
N ALA A 29 2.44 -24.45 7.39
CA ALA A 29 3.24 -24.00 6.25
C ALA A 29 4.70 -23.76 6.65
N LEU A 30 4.96 -23.07 7.77
CA LEU A 30 6.31 -22.83 8.29
C LEU A 30 7.03 -24.16 8.60
N HIS A 31 6.34 -25.10 9.23
CA HIS A 31 6.91 -26.41 9.54
C HIS A 31 7.24 -27.19 8.27
N HIS A 32 6.33 -27.18 7.28
CA HIS A 32 6.54 -27.82 5.99
C HIS A 32 7.75 -27.24 5.25
N PHE A 33 7.86 -25.89 5.19
CA PHE A 33 9.00 -25.22 4.53
C PHE A 33 10.35 -25.55 5.19
N ARG A 34 10.37 -25.75 6.51
CA ARG A 34 11.62 -26.13 7.22
C ARG A 34 12.06 -27.57 6.97
N ARG A 35 11.13 -28.45 6.58
CA ARG A 35 11.42 -29.89 6.34
C ARG A 35 11.62 -30.26 4.88
N THR A 36 11.24 -29.41 3.95
CA THR A 36 11.32 -29.68 2.52
C THR A 36 12.72 -29.41 2.00
N THR A 37 13.31 -30.40 1.32
CA THR A 37 14.65 -30.29 0.72
C THR A 37 14.71 -29.30 -0.45
N TRP A 38 13.56 -29.07 -1.12
CA TRP A 38 13.42 -28.11 -2.23
C TRP A 38 12.27 -27.15 -1.92
N PRO A 39 12.45 -26.19 -1.00
CA PRO A 39 11.36 -25.27 -0.65
C PRO A 39 11.06 -24.33 -1.82
N MET A 40 9.77 -24.13 -2.12
CA MET A 40 9.32 -23.18 -3.16
C MET A 40 9.68 -21.71 -2.79
N ILE A 41 9.80 -21.42 -1.49
CA ILE A 41 10.22 -20.12 -0.99
C ILE A 41 11.62 -20.26 -0.39
N ARG A 42 12.60 -19.62 -1.02
CA ARG A 42 13.98 -19.51 -0.52
C ARG A 42 14.27 -18.08 -0.18
N LEU A 43 14.97 -17.89 0.93
CA LEU A 43 15.30 -16.55 1.43
C LEU A 43 16.64 -16.02 0.89
N ASP A 44 17.28 -16.75 -0.03
CA ASP A 44 18.59 -16.38 -0.57
C ASP A 44 18.60 -14.97 -1.19
N ALA A 45 17.48 -14.58 -1.86
CA ALA A 45 17.32 -13.24 -2.43
C ALA A 45 17.32 -12.13 -1.37
N MET A 46 17.06 -12.45 -0.09
CA MET A 46 17.11 -11.47 1.01
C MET A 46 18.54 -10.98 1.30
N SER A 47 19.57 -11.69 0.83
CA SER A 47 20.95 -11.24 0.88
C SER A 47 21.22 -10.04 -0.04
N VAL A 48 20.39 -9.86 -1.08
CA VAL A 48 20.46 -8.73 -2.01
C VAL A 48 19.82 -7.48 -1.36
N PRO A 49 20.60 -6.40 -1.12
CA PRO A 49 20.09 -5.23 -0.38
C PRO A 49 18.86 -4.56 -1.04
N THR A 50 18.86 -4.45 -2.37
CA THR A 50 17.74 -3.87 -3.14
C THR A 50 16.47 -4.70 -2.98
N PHE A 51 16.58 -6.01 -3.08
CA PHE A 51 15.45 -6.92 -2.87
C PHE A 51 14.90 -6.82 -1.43
N ARG A 52 15.79 -6.80 -0.43
CA ARG A 52 15.40 -6.70 0.98
C ARG A 52 14.63 -5.42 1.29
N VAL A 53 15.13 -4.27 0.84
CA VAL A 53 14.46 -2.96 1.02
C VAL A 53 13.10 -2.94 0.34
N THR A 54 13.00 -3.48 -0.88
CA THR A 54 11.72 -3.54 -1.59
C THR A 54 10.74 -4.54 -0.99
N LEU A 55 11.25 -5.58 -0.30
CA LEU A 55 10.39 -6.53 0.39
C LEU A 55 9.82 -5.94 1.69
N TYR A 56 10.61 -5.30 2.54
CA TYR A 56 10.15 -4.71 3.80
C TYR A 56 9.45 -3.36 3.60
N GLY A 57 10.19 -2.32 3.29
CA GLY A 57 9.63 -0.98 3.09
C GLY A 57 8.62 -0.92 1.94
N GLY A 58 8.93 -1.65 0.85
CA GLY A 58 8.01 -1.79 -0.28
C GLY A 58 6.69 -2.49 0.07
N SER A 59 6.68 -3.45 1.00
CA SER A 59 5.44 -4.10 1.46
C SER A 59 4.60 -3.18 2.32
N LEU A 60 5.20 -2.38 3.21
CA LEU A 60 4.48 -1.35 3.96
C LEU A 60 3.87 -0.31 3.03
N PHE A 61 4.61 0.11 2.02
CA PHE A 61 4.09 1.01 0.99
C PHE A 61 2.91 0.38 0.23
N ARG A 62 3.02 -0.89 -0.20
CA ARG A 62 1.93 -1.60 -0.88
C ARG A 62 0.69 -1.73 0.02
N ALA A 63 0.88 -2.02 1.31
CA ALA A 63 -0.21 -2.04 2.27
C ALA A 63 -0.92 -0.68 2.31
N SER A 64 -0.17 0.42 2.41
CA SER A 64 -0.73 1.77 2.43
C SER A 64 -1.55 2.10 1.18
N ILE A 65 -1.02 1.83 -0.01
CA ILE A 65 -1.73 2.14 -1.26
C ILE A 65 -2.91 1.19 -1.53
N SER A 66 -2.89 -0.02 -0.97
CA SER A 66 -4.00 -0.98 -1.12
C SER A 66 -5.20 -0.63 -0.23
N ALA A 67 -5.00 0.17 0.80
CA ALA A 67 -6.06 0.73 1.62
C ALA A 67 -6.93 1.76 0.87
N VAL A 68 -6.36 2.50 -0.08
CA VAL A 68 -7.02 3.64 -0.76
C VAL A 68 -8.29 3.23 -1.52
N PRO A 69 -8.30 2.17 -2.35
CA PRO A 69 -9.52 1.74 -3.05
C PRO A 69 -10.65 1.26 -2.13
N PHE A 70 -10.33 0.93 -0.88
CA PHE A 70 -11.30 0.59 0.15
C PHE A 70 -11.81 1.83 0.89
N LEU A 71 -10.90 2.72 1.30
CA LEU A 71 -11.23 3.91 2.09
C LEU A 71 -12.02 4.96 1.30
N LEU A 72 -11.63 5.24 0.04
CA LEU A 72 -12.26 6.30 -0.76
C LEU A 72 -13.76 6.08 -1.00
N PRO A 73 -14.20 4.90 -1.52
CA PRO A 73 -15.63 4.66 -1.72
C PRO A 73 -16.43 4.75 -0.42
N LEU A 74 -15.88 4.23 0.69
CA LEU A 74 -16.55 4.27 1.99
C LEU A 74 -16.63 5.71 2.53
N MET A 75 -15.56 6.49 2.42
CA MET A 75 -15.55 7.89 2.84
C MET A 75 -16.62 8.69 2.07
N PHE A 76 -16.72 8.51 0.75
CA PHE A 76 -17.70 9.25 -0.05
C PHE A 76 -19.12 8.76 0.18
N GLN A 77 -19.36 7.45 0.30
CA GLN A 77 -20.71 6.91 0.47
C GLN A 77 -21.19 7.01 1.92
N VAL A 78 -20.41 6.50 2.87
CA VAL A 78 -20.79 6.43 4.29
C VAL A 78 -20.47 7.75 5.00
N GLY A 79 -19.28 8.29 4.77
CA GLY A 79 -18.81 9.50 5.43
C GLY A 79 -19.48 10.77 4.95
N PHE A 80 -19.77 10.88 3.64
CA PHE A 80 -20.34 12.09 3.01
C PHE A 80 -21.76 11.90 2.47
N GLY A 81 -22.32 10.68 2.56
CA GLY A 81 -23.69 10.40 2.12
C GLY A 81 -23.88 10.44 0.60
N MET A 82 -22.80 10.32 -0.20
CA MET A 82 -22.90 10.31 -1.67
C MET A 82 -23.48 8.99 -2.16
N ASN A 83 -24.23 9.03 -3.27
CA ASN A 83 -24.67 7.79 -3.91
C ASN A 83 -23.48 7.04 -4.54
N ALA A 84 -23.65 5.72 -4.73
CA ALA A 84 -22.59 4.85 -5.22
C ALA A 84 -22.03 5.25 -6.60
N PHE A 85 -22.89 5.80 -7.49
CA PHE A 85 -22.48 6.23 -8.83
C PHE A 85 -21.52 7.43 -8.76
N HIS A 86 -21.87 8.47 -7.99
CA HIS A 86 -21.01 9.64 -7.82
C HIS A 86 -19.71 9.29 -7.10
N ALA A 87 -19.77 8.50 -6.02
CA ALA A 87 -18.57 8.03 -5.33
C ALA A 87 -17.64 7.24 -6.25
N GLY A 88 -18.20 6.32 -7.03
CA GLY A 88 -17.44 5.51 -8.00
C GLY A 88 -16.79 6.36 -9.09
N SER A 89 -17.53 7.36 -9.66
CA SER A 89 -16.99 8.24 -10.69
C SER A 89 -15.82 9.10 -10.19
N LEU A 90 -15.84 9.56 -8.94
CA LEU A 90 -14.69 10.25 -8.35
C LEU A 90 -13.47 9.34 -8.22
N VAL A 91 -13.67 8.11 -7.77
CA VAL A 91 -12.57 7.13 -7.60
C VAL A 91 -11.92 6.77 -8.95
N LEU A 92 -12.64 6.85 -10.07
CA LEU A 92 -12.06 6.65 -11.41
C LEU A 92 -10.87 7.58 -11.67
N ALA A 93 -10.82 8.78 -11.09
CA ALA A 93 -9.69 9.69 -11.24
C ALA A 93 -8.36 9.07 -10.80
N VAL A 94 -8.38 8.22 -9.75
CA VAL A 94 -7.18 7.46 -9.29
C VAL A 94 -6.68 6.52 -10.40
N PHE A 95 -7.59 5.82 -11.07
CA PHE A 95 -7.23 4.88 -12.13
C PHE A 95 -6.75 5.61 -13.39
N VAL A 96 -7.34 6.75 -13.72
CA VAL A 96 -6.88 7.62 -14.82
C VAL A 96 -5.45 8.10 -14.54
N GLY A 97 -5.17 8.61 -13.33
CA GLY A 97 -3.82 9.02 -12.94
C GLY A 97 -2.81 7.88 -13.01
N ASN A 98 -3.20 6.69 -12.53
CA ASN A 98 -2.36 5.49 -12.59
C ASN A 98 -2.02 5.10 -14.04
N LEU A 99 -2.98 5.19 -14.95
CA LEU A 99 -2.80 4.77 -16.34
C LEU A 99 -1.99 5.79 -17.15
N THR A 100 -2.29 7.08 -17.00
CA THR A 100 -1.67 8.16 -17.79
C THR A 100 -0.18 8.32 -17.55
N ILE A 101 0.32 8.04 -16.34
CA ILE A 101 1.73 8.19 -15.98
C ILE A 101 2.61 7.01 -16.44
N LYS A 102 2.04 5.87 -16.79
CA LYS A 102 2.81 4.65 -17.13
C LYS A 102 3.89 4.88 -18.20
N PRO A 103 3.63 5.58 -19.32
CA PRO A 103 4.66 5.83 -20.33
C PRO A 103 5.84 6.65 -19.81
N ALA A 104 5.61 7.56 -18.86
CA ALA A 104 6.62 8.44 -18.30
C ALA A 104 7.43 7.80 -17.16
N THR A 105 6.98 6.69 -16.59
CA THR A 105 7.63 6.09 -15.41
C THR A 105 9.05 5.61 -15.71
N THR A 106 9.27 4.93 -16.84
CA THR A 106 10.61 4.45 -17.24
C THR A 106 11.59 5.60 -17.51
N PRO A 107 11.24 6.64 -18.30
CA PRO A 107 12.07 7.84 -18.41
C PRO A 107 12.41 8.49 -17.07
N LEU A 108 11.47 8.59 -16.14
CA LEU A 108 11.69 9.17 -14.81
C LEU A 108 12.69 8.35 -14.00
N ILE A 109 12.59 7.02 -14.03
CA ILE A 109 13.54 6.12 -13.35
C ILE A 109 14.96 6.33 -13.93
N ARG A 110 15.09 6.44 -15.25
CA ARG A 110 16.40 6.66 -15.91
C ARG A 110 17.00 8.01 -15.59
N TRP A 111 16.17 9.04 -15.43
CA TRP A 111 16.63 10.41 -15.18
C TRP A 111 17.02 10.64 -13.73
N LEU A 112 16.20 10.21 -12.77
CA LEU A 112 16.40 10.48 -11.33
C LEU A 112 17.16 9.36 -10.61
N GLY A 113 17.18 8.15 -11.17
CA GLY A 113 17.61 6.94 -10.49
C GLY A 113 16.58 6.46 -9.46
N PHE A 114 16.68 5.20 -9.04
CA PHE A 114 15.69 4.58 -8.16
C PHE A 114 15.58 5.27 -6.79
N LYS A 115 16.70 5.52 -6.12
CA LYS A 115 16.70 6.09 -4.76
C LYS A 115 16.00 7.45 -4.71
N LYS A 116 16.42 8.39 -5.55
CA LYS A 116 15.84 9.75 -5.57
C LYS A 116 14.38 9.71 -5.98
N LEU A 117 14.04 8.93 -7.01
CA LEU A 117 12.67 8.80 -7.49
C LEU A 117 11.76 8.26 -6.37
N LEU A 118 12.13 7.16 -5.72
CA LEU A 118 11.32 6.54 -4.69
C LEU A 118 11.13 7.43 -3.46
N LEU A 119 12.16 8.21 -3.06
CA LEU A 119 12.05 9.14 -1.94
C LEU A 119 11.15 10.33 -2.28
N ILE A 120 11.37 11.01 -3.41
CA ILE A 120 10.57 12.17 -3.81
C ILE A 120 9.12 11.74 -4.03
N ASN A 121 8.92 10.70 -4.82
CA ASN A 121 7.58 10.23 -5.15
C ASN A 121 6.87 9.63 -3.92
N GLY A 122 7.59 8.96 -3.03
CA GLY A 122 7.04 8.48 -1.77
C GLY A 122 6.55 9.63 -0.88
N ALA A 123 7.32 10.72 -0.76
CA ALA A 123 6.88 11.92 -0.05
C ALA A 123 5.63 12.55 -0.67
N LEU A 124 5.59 12.65 -2.01
CA LEU A 124 4.41 13.13 -2.74
C LEU A 124 3.18 12.22 -2.52
N ASN A 125 3.39 10.91 -2.44
CA ASN A 125 2.31 9.98 -2.14
C ASN A 125 1.78 10.14 -0.70
N VAL A 126 2.65 10.37 0.28
CA VAL A 126 2.24 10.71 1.66
C VAL A 126 1.42 12.00 1.67
N LEU A 127 1.88 13.03 0.95
CA LEU A 127 1.13 14.29 0.82
C LEU A 127 -0.25 14.09 0.16
N ALA A 128 -0.33 13.23 -0.85
CA ALA A 128 -1.62 12.89 -1.49
C ALA A 128 -2.56 12.16 -0.53
N LEU A 129 -2.06 11.24 0.31
CA LEU A 129 -2.86 10.58 1.35
C LEU A 129 -3.35 11.57 2.41
N LEU A 130 -2.49 12.50 2.85
CA LEU A 130 -2.88 13.58 3.77
C LEU A 130 -3.88 14.54 3.11
N ALA A 131 -3.73 14.84 1.82
CA ALA A 131 -4.70 15.62 1.08
C ALA A 131 -6.08 14.93 1.02
N CYS A 132 -6.11 13.59 0.87
CA CYS A 132 -7.36 12.83 0.99
C CYS A 132 -8.00 12.97 2.39
N ALA A 133 -7.18 13.03 3.45
CA ALA A 133 -7.68 13.26 4.81
C ALA A 133 -8.29 14.68 5.01
N LEU A 134 -7.95 15.65 4.16
CA LEU A 134 -8.47 17.01 4.21
C LEU A 134 -9.75 17.20 3.38
N ILE A 135 -10.15 16.24 2.56
CA ILE A 135 -11.38 16.31 1.76
C ILE A 135 -12.60 16.36 2.71
N THR A 136 -13.52 17.26 2.38
CA THR A 136 -14.79 17.46 3.09
C THR A 136 -15.96 17.43 2.09
N PRO A 137 -17.21 17.29 2.54
CA PRO A 137 -18.38 17.38 1.64
C PRO A 137 -18.48 18.70 0.87
N GLN A 138 -17.87 19.79 1.39
CA GLN A 138 -17.86 21.10 0.77
C GLN A 138 -16.70 21.31 -0.21
N THR A 139 -15.74 20.35 -0.27
CA THR A 139 -14.60 20.45 -1.18
C THR A 139 -15.09 20.45 -2.64
N PRO A 140 -14.67 21.42 -3.47
CA PRO A 140 -15.07 21.45 -4.87
C PRO A 140 -14.66 20.17 -5.60
N VAL A 141 -15.54 19.65 -6.45
CA VAL A 141 -15.34 18.36 -7.15
C VAL A 141 -14.03 18.34 -7.95
N TRP A 142 -13.65 19.44 -8.59
CA TRP A 142 -12.40 19.51 -9.34
C TRP A 142 -11.16 19.37 -8.47
N VAL A 143 -11.20 19.84 -7.18
CA VAL A 143 -10.11 19.63 -6.22
C VAL A 143 -10.02 18.16 -5.84
N ILE A 144 -11.17 17.52 -5.57
CA ILE A 144 -11.22 16.07 -5.28
C ILE A 144 -10.62 15.29 -6.45
N LEU A 145 -11.07 15.57 -7.69
CA LEU A 145 -10.55 14.90 -8.88
C LEU A 145 -9.04 15.10 -9.06
N LEU A 146 -8.53 16.30 -8.81
CA LEU A 146 -7.09 16.59 -8.90
C LEU A 146 -6.29 15.82 -7.85
N VAL A 147 -6.73 15.82 -6.59
CA VAL A 147 -6.06 15.09 -5.50
C VAL A 147 -6.03 13.59 -5.80
N LEU A 148 -7.16 13.01 -6.22
CA LEU A 148 -7.27 11.60 -6.55
C LEU A 148 -6.45 11.22 -7.78
N TYR A 149 -6.46 12.04 -8.81
CA TYR A 149 -5.63 11.86 -10.01
C TYR A 149 -4.13 11.84 -9.66
N LEU A 150 -3.65 12.85 -8.92
CA LEU A 150 -2.25 12.92 -8.49
C LEU A 150 -1.89 11.75 -7.58
N GLY A 151 -2.77 11.36 -6.67
CA GLY A 151 -2.60 10.14 -5.85
C GLY A 151 -2.42 8.89 -6.70
N GLY A 152 -3.20 8.75 -7.78
CA GLY A 152 -3.06 7.69 -8.76
C GLY A 152 -1.71 7.70 -9.50
N VAL A 153 -1.26 8.90 -9.91
CA VAL A 153 0.04 9.13 -10.54
C VAL A 153 1.18 8.67 -9.61
N PHE A 154 1.22 9.18 -8.38
CA PHE A 154 2.30 8.87 -7.42
C PHE A 154 2.30 7.39 -7.03
N ARG A 155 1.12 6.80 -6.84
CA ARG A 155 0.96 5.37 -6.61
C ARG A 155 1.56 4.53 -7.74
N SER A 156 1.29 4.87 -8.99
CA SER A 156 1.77 4.12 -10.17
C SER A 156 3.30 4.16 -10.31
N ILE A 157 3.89 5.35 -10.15
CA ILE A 157 5.34 5.54 -10.19
C ILE A 157 6.02 4.69 -9.11
N GLN A 158 5.54 4.80 -7.87
CA GLN A 158 6.14 4.10 -6.75
C GLN A 158 6.03 2.58 -6.89
N PHE A 159 4.84 2.09 -7.26
CA PHE A 159 4.61 0.66 -7.45
C PHE A 159 5.53 0.08 -8.52
N THR A 160 5.66 0.77 -9.66
CA THR A 160 6.55 0.34 -10.75
C THR A 160 8.01 0.42 -10.32
N GLY A 161 8.43 1.52 -9.67
CA GLY A 161 9.80 1.69 -9.19
C GLY A 161 10.22 0.61 -8.19
N ILE A 162 9.38 0.31 -7.19
CA ILE A 162 9.62 -0.76 -6.20
C ILE A 162 9.68 -2.13 -6.89
N SER A 163 8.74 -2.41 -7.82
CA SER A 163 8.69 -3.71 -8.50
C SER A 163 9.88 -3.93 -9.43
N THR A 164 10.34 -2.89 -10.12
CA THR A 164 11.53 -2.97 -10.97
C THR A 164 12.80 -3.10 -10.15
N LEU A 165 12.94 -2.32 -9.08
CA LEU A 165 14.11 -2.37 -8.19
C LEU A 165 14.25 -3.72 -7.48
N ALA A 166 13.14 -4.38 -7.16
CA ALA A 166 13.15 -5.68 -6.49
C ALA A 166 13.99 -6.71 -7.24
N PHE A 167 13.96 -6.68 -8.56
CA PHE A 167 14.64 -7.67 -9.40
C PHE A 167 15.91 -7.14 -10.07
N ALA A 168 16.24 -5.86 -9.90
CA ALA A 168 17.33 -5.22 -10.63
C ALA A 168 18.70 -5.86 -10.38
N ASP A 169 18.97 -6.26 -9.15
CA ASP A 169 20.28 -6.79 -8.72
C ASP A 169 20.22 -8.26 -8.31
N VAL A 170 19.09 -8.96 -8.55
CA VAL A 170 18.92 -10.37 -8.21
C VAL A 170 19.61 -11.24 -9.26
N PRO A 171 20.52 -12.18 -8.86
CA PRO A 171 21.17 -13.10 -9.79
C PRO A 171 20.15 -14.02 -10.50
N GLY A 172 20.38 -14.30 -11.80
CA GLY A 172 19.49 -15.13 -12.64
C GLY A 172 19.02 -16.44 -11.99
N PRO A 173 19.92 -17.25 -11.38
CA PRO A 173 19.53 -18.51 -10.73
C PRO A 173 18.55 -18.33 -9.54
N GLN A 174 18.52 -17.16 -8.91
CA GLN A 174 17.65 -16.86 -7.78
C GLN A 174 16.32 -16.18 -8.19
N MET A 175 16.17 -15.79 -9.44
CA MET A 175 15.06 -14.99 -9.94
C MET A 175 13.68 -15.64 -9.70
N SER A 176 13.56 -16.93 -9.91
CA SER A 176 12.30 -17.67 -9.71
C SER A 176 11.87 -17.65 -8.23
N TYR A 177 12.79 -17.91 -7.31
CA TYR A 177 12.52 -17.87 -5.86
C TYR A 177 12.22 -16.44 -5.38
N ALA A 178 12.97 -15.46 -5.87
CA ALA A 178 12.74 -14.05 -5.59
C ALA A 178 11.33 -13.63 -6.04
N ASN A 179 10.91 -14.04 -7.24
CA ASN A 179 9.57 -13.72 -7.75
C ASN A 179 8.45 -14.35 -6.90
N THR A 180 8.61 -15.59 -6.46
CA THR A 180 7.65 -16.26 -5.58
C THR A 180 7.55 -15.54 -4.24
N LEU A 181 8.68 -15.20 -3.61
CA LEU A 181 8.72 -14.48 -2.34
C LEU A 181 8.10 -13.08 -2.47
N PHE A 182 8.45 -12.34 -3.53
CA PHE A 182 7.92 -11.01 -3.80
C PHE A 182 6.41 -11.02 -4.04
N SER A 183 5.91 -11.98 -4.81
CA SER A 183 4.47 -12.13 -5.10
C SER A 183 3.71 -12.47 -3.83
N THR A 184 4.21 -13.39 -3.02
CA THR A 184 3.61 -13.75 -1.72
C THR A 184 3.56 -12.54 -0.78
N ALA A 185 4.69 -11.82 -0.63
CA ALA A 185 4.74 -10.61 0.19
C ALA A 185 3.79 -9.51 -0.33
N THR A 186 3.66 -9.38 -1.64
CA THR A 186 2.72 -8.42 -2.25
C THR A 186 1.27 -8.75 -1.89
N GLN A 187 0.85 -10.01 -1.98
CA GLN A 187 -0.51 -10.42 -1.63
C GLN A 187 -0.79 -10.26 -0.13
N LEU A 188 0.16 -10.60 0.71
CA LEU A 188 0.05 -10.34 2.15
C LEU A 188 -0.07 -8.83 2.44
N ALA A 189 0.73 -8.00 1.78
CA ALA A 189 0.68 -6.55 1.96
C ALA A 189 -0.67 -5.97 1.52
N VAL A 190 -1.28 -6.46 0.42
CA VAL A 190 -2.61 -6.04 -0.02
C VAL A 190 -3.67 -6.38 1.04
N GLY A 191 -3.68 -7.62 1.54
CA GLY A 191 -4.62 -8.04 2.59
C GLY A 191 -4.44 -7.24 3.89
N LEU A 192 -3.19 -7.02 4.31
CA LEU A 192 -2.87 -6.20 5.47
C LEU A 192 -3.33 -4.75 5.28
N GLY A 193 -3.17 -4.18 4.09
CA GLY A 193 -3.58 -2.80 3.80
C GLY A 193 -5.07 -2.57 3.98
N ILE A 194 -5.91 -3.47 3.45
CA ILE A 194 -7.37 -3.41 3.61
C ILE A 194 -7.74 -3.54 5.10
N SER A 195 -7.07 -4.44 5.81
CA SER A 195 -7.30 -4.67 7.24
C SER A 195 -6.90 -3.47 8.09
N LEU A 196 -5.75 -2.87 7.81
CA LEU A 196 -5.28 -1.66 8.49
C LEU A 196 -6.23 -0.48 8.23
N ALA A 197 -6.80 -0.38 7.01
CA ALA A 197 -7.82 0.61 6.71
C ALA A 197 -9.09 0.42 7.56
N ALA A 198 -9.60 -0.81 7.67
CA ALA A 198 -10.77 -1.10 8.48
C ALA A 198 -10.53 -0.83 9.99
N ILE A 199 -9.35 -1.23 10.51
CA ILE A 199 -8.93 -0.92 11.88
C ILE A 199 -8.78 0.60 12.06
N GLY A 200 -8.20 1.30 11.09
CA GLY A 200 -8.03 2.75 11.11
C GLY A 200 -9.36 3.50 11.20
N ILE A 201 -10.41 3.03 10.51
CA ILE A 201 -11.77 3.59 10.63
C ILE A 201 -12.29 3.39 12.06
N ARG A 202 -12.17 2.18 12.63
CA ARG A 202 -12.65 1.90 14.00
C ARG A 202 -11.94 2.74 15.05
N ILE A 203 -10.60 2.83 14.98
CA ILE A 203 -9.82 3.70 15.86
C ILE A 203 -10.26 5.15 15.64
N GLY A 204 -10.53 5.56 14.40
CA GLY A 204 -11.06 6.87 14.05
C GLY A 204 -12.41 7.14 14.70
N ASP A 205 -13.32 6.16 14.75
CA ASP A 205 -14.62 6.27 15.43
C ASP A 205 -14.41 6.49 16.94
N GLU A 206 -13.61 5.65 17.60
CA GLU A 206 -13.30 5.76 19.04
C GLU A 206 -12.64 7.10 19.39
N VAL A 207 -11.65 7.53 18.60
CA VAL A 207 -10.98 8.84 18.79
C VAL A 207 -11.95 9.99 18.56
N SER A 208 -12.84 9.88 17.58
CA SER A 208 -13.87 10.88 17.30
C SER A 208 -14.85 11.03 18.46
N GLU A 209 -15.27 9.93 19.07
CA GLU A 209 -16.12 9.94 20.27
C GLU A 209 -15.39 10.56 21.45
N TRP A 210 -14.16 10.14 21.72
CA TRP A 210 -13.35 10.63 22.84
C TRP A 210 -13.04 12.14 22.76
N LEU A 211 -12.80 12.65 21.55
CA LEU A 211 -12.52 14.08 21.30
C LEU A 211 -13.79 14.91 21.01
N ALA A 212 -14.98 14.31 21.10
CA ALA A 212 -16.26 14.94 20.77
C ALA A 212 -16.31 15.54 19.35
N LEU A 213 -15.64 14.89 18.39
CA LEU A 213 -15.57 15.32 16.98
C LEU A 213 -16.71 14.74 16.11
N GLY A 214 -17.69 14.08 16.70
CA GLY A 214 -18.77 13.36 16.02
C GLY A 214 -19.62 14.20 15.06
N ASN A 215 -19.56 15.53 15.17
CA ASN A 215 -20.24 16.46 14.27
C ASN A 215 -19.49 16.70 12.94
N ILE A 216 -18.28 16.15 12.76
CA ILE A 216 -17.48 16.35 11.55
C ILE A 216 -17.72 15.19 10.57
N PRO A 217 -18.36 15.43 9.41
CA PRO A 217 -18.65 14.36 8.45
C PRO A 217 -17.38 13.61 8.01
N GLY A 218 -17.42 12.28 8.09
CA GLY A 218 -16.36 11.42 7.62
C GLY A 218 -15.04 11.51 8.40
N ILE A 219 -15.06 12.01 9.65
CA ILE A 219 -13.84 12.20 10.46
C ILE A 219 -13.06 10.89 10.64
N SER A 220 -13.73 9.77 10.88
CA SER A 220 -13.09 8.46 11.08
C SER A 220 -12.31 8.01 9.86
N PHE A 221 -12.85 8.24 8.66
CA PHE A 221 -12.15 7.97 7.40
C PHE A 221 -10.93 8.90 7.21
N ARG A 222 -11.07 10.16 7.59
CA ARG A 222 -9.98 11.15 7.53
C ARG A 222 -8.83 10.74 8.46
N LEU A 223 -9.14 10.32 9.68
CA LEU A 223 -8.17 9.78 10.64
C LEU A 223 -7.53 8.48 10.13
N ALA A 224 -8.30 7.60 9.48
CA ALA A 224 -7.76 6.41 8.83
C ALA A 224 -6.77 6.77 7.71
N PHE A 225 -7.03 7.79 6.88
CA PHE A 225 -6.06 8.27 5.89
C PHE A 225 -4.77 8.79 6.51
N VAL A 226 -4.85 9.50 7.64
CA VAL A 226 -3.66 9.94 8.40
C VAL A 226 -2.88 8.74 8.91
N ALA A 227 -3.52 7.73 9.48
CA ALA A 227 -2.87 6.51 9.93
C ALA A 227 -2.15 5.78 8.79
N ILE A 228 -2.81 5.65 7.63
CA ILE A 228 -2.22 5.04 6.44
C ILE A 228 -1.06 5.88 5.89
N ALA A 229 -1.13 7.21 5.95
CA ALA A 229 -0.02 8.09 5.57
C ALA A 229 1.21 7.90 6.46
N ILE A 230 1.01 7.69 7.77
CA ILE A 230 2.10 7.37 8.71
C ILE A 230 2.74 6.03 8.36
N ILE A 231 1.96 4.99 8.08
CA ILE A 231 2.47 3.68 7.66
C ILE A 231 3.27 3.81 6.35
N CYS A 232 2.79 4.60 5.40
CA CYS A 232 3.49 4.90 4.16
C CYS A 232 4.84 5.58 4.43
N LEU A 233 4.87 6.56 5.34
CA LEU A 233 6.09 7.27 5.74
C LEU A 233 7.10 6.31 6.40
N VAL A 234 6.66 5.43 7.29
CA VAL A 234 7.51 4.39 7.89
C VAL A 234 8.10 3.48 6.82
N GLY A 235 7.31 3.07 5.82
CA GLY A 235 7.80 2.28 4.69
C GLY A 235 8.89 2.98 3.85
N MET A 236 8.89 4.33 3.83
CA MET A 236 9.92 5.09 3.13
C MET A 236 11.29 5.07 3.84
N VAL A 237 11.32 4.86 5.16
CA VAL A 237 12.58 4.87 5.93
C VAL A 237 13.59 3.85 5.38
N ASP A 238 13.12 2.67 4.98
CA ASP A 238 13.98 1.66 4.36
C ASP A 238 14.57 2.11 3.01
N THR A 239 13.85 2.96 2.27
CA THR A 239 14.36 3.52 1.00
C THR A 239 15.57 4.43 1.22
N LEU A 240 15.70 5.06 2.39
CA LEU A 240 16.89 5.86 2.75
C LEU A 240 18.17 5.01 2.80
N ARG A 241 18.03 3.72 3.16
CA ARG A 241 19.15 2.76 3.25
C ARG A 241 19.64 2.26 1.90
N LEU A 242 18.96 2.58 0.80
CA LEU A 242 19.42 2.23 -0.55
C LEU A 242 20.72 2.95 -0.88
N ALA A 243 21.63 2.23 -1.54
CA ALA A 243 22.82 2.84 -2.13
C ALA A 243 22.42 3.81 -3.26
N HIS A 244 23.27 4.79 -3.56
CA HIS A 244 22.99 5.77 -4.62
C HIS A 244 22.89 5.14 -6.02
N ASP A 245 23.64 4.07 -6.24
CA ASP A 245 23.76 3.30 -7.48
C ASP A 245 22.83 2.07 -7.53
N ALA A 246 21.95 1.92 -6.53
CA ALA A 246 20.99 0.80 -6.47
C ALA A 246 20.19 0.67 -7.76
N GLY A 247 20.22 -0.54 -8.36
CA GLY A 247 19.52 -0.83 -9.62
C GLY A 247 20.13 -0.15 -10.86
N SER A 248 21.38 0.31 -10.79
CA SER A 248 22.07 0.98 -11.92
C SER A 248 22.15 0.10 -13.17
N ALA A 249 22.20 -1.22 -13.00
CA ALA A 249 22.18 -2.17 -14.12
C ALA A 249 20.93 -2.04 -15.02
N VAL A 250 19.80 -1.59 -14.46
CA VAL A 250 18.53 -1.40 -15.18
C VAL A 250 18.30 0.07 -15.55
N SER A 251 18.85 1.02 -14.77
CA SER A 251 18.65 2.46 -14.99
C SER A 251 19.67 3.06 -15.96
N SER A 252 20.88 2.48 -16.08
CA SER A 252 21.88 2.97 -17.01
C SER A 252 21.44 2.74 -18.47
N LYS A 253 21.48 3.79 -19.31
CA LYS A 253 21.45 3.61 -20.75
C LYS A 253 22.60 2.66 -21.13
N ASN A 254 22.30 1.55 -21.80
CA ASN A 254 23.32 0.87 -22.57
C ASN A 254 24.00 1.95 -23.46
N LYS A 255 25.27 2.22 -23.14
CA LYS A 255 26.15 2.94 -24.04
C LYS A 255 26.42 2.09 -25.26
#